data_603b6273afe69322192435c3ba91be59
#
_entry.id   603b6273afe69322192435c3ba91be59
#
_cell.length_a   1.000
_cell.length_b   1.000
_cell.length_c   1.000
_cell.angle_alpha   90.00
_cell.angle_beta   90.00
_cell.angle_gamma   90.00
#
_symmetry.space_group_name_H-M   'P 1'
#
loop_
_entity.id
_entity.type
_entity.pdbx_description
1 polymer ?
#
loop_
_entity_poly.entity_id
_entity_poly.type
_entity_poly.pdbx_seq_one_letter_code
_entity_poly.pdbx_strand_id
1 'polypeptide(L)'
;MERFIDILVAVLVPTTVFIIQDGIKEKKRRKQFIEQIDQKQNEELQVLREGIKALLHDRIIQKCEYHIRIGKVSAVDIQELEYMNEPYKALGGNGTVKTMLSEVHKLKKQIESEDEE
;
A
#
# COMPACT_ATOMS: atom_id res chain seq x y z
N MET A 1 -17.48 -4.49 -66.77
CA MET A 1 -16.48 -4.12 -65.81
C MET A 1 -17.02 -3.28 -64.63
N GLU A 2 -17.86 -2.29 -64.88
CA GLU A 2 -18.40 -1.44 -63.81
C GLU A 2 -19.27 -2.19 -62.81
N ARG A 3 -20.08 -3.17 -63.25
CA ARG A 3 -20.89 -4.00 -62.33
C ARG A 3 -20.06 -4.90 -61.42
N PHE A 4 -18.91 -5.31 -61.86
CA PHE A 4 -18.00 -6.19 -61.08
C PHE A 4 -17.33 -5.40 -59.94
N ILE A 5 -16.95 -4.16 -60.24
CA ILE A 5 -16.39 -3.24 -59.24
C ILE A 5 -17.42 -2.87 -58.16
N ASP A 6 -18.66 -2.60 -58.58
CA ASP A 6 -19.77 -2.28 -57.67
C ASP A 6 -20.10 -3.45 -56.73
N ILE A 7 -20.09 -4.68 -57.23
CA ILE A 7 -20.29 -5.88 -56.43
C ILE A 7 -19.14 -6.09 -55.45
N LEU A 8 -17.90 -5.89 -55.88
CA LEU A 8 -16.70 -5.98 -55.01
C LEU A 8 -16.75 -4.96 -53.89
N VAL A 9 -17.08 -3.71 -54.18
CA VAL A 9 -17.21 -2.65 -53.20
C VAL A 9 -18.35 -2.96 -52.22
N ALA A 10 -19.48 -3.45 -52.71
CA ALA A 10 -20.65 -3.80 -51.90
C ALA A 10 -20.36 -4.95 -50.91
N VAL A 11 -19.43 -5.86 -51.23
CA VAL A 11 -19.04 -6.96 -50.36
C VAL A 11 -17.87 -6.61 -49.43
N LEU A 12 -16.89 -5.85 -49.93
CA LEU A 12 -15.70 -5.49 -49.18
C LEU A 12 -15.93 -4.46 -48.06
N VAL A 13 -16.77 -3.46 -48.29
CA VAL A 13 -17.03 -2.38 -47.32
C VAL A 13 -17.72 -2.89 -46.05
N PRO A 14 -18.80 -3.69 -46.09
CA PRO A 14 -19.42 -4.22 -44.88
C PRO A 14 -18.52 -5.16 -44.08
N THR A 15 -17.72 -6.00 -44.74
CA THR A 15 -16.78 -6.95 -44.09
C THR A 15 -15.65 -6.23 -43.42
N THR A 16 -15.07 -5.18 -43.99
CA THR A 16 -14.02 -4.37 -43.35
C THR A 16 -14.55 -3.64 -42.13
N VAL A 17 -15.74 -3.05 -42.19
CA VAL A 17 -16.38 -2.38 -41.05
C VAL A 17 -16.66 -3.36 -39.93
N PHE A 18 -17.11 -4.57 -40.21
CA PHE A 18 -17.34 -5.62 -39.21
C PHE A 18 -16.05 -6.03 -38.49
N ILE A 19 -14.96 -6.25 -39.21
CA ILE A 19 -13.65 -6.59 -38.64
C ILE A 19 -13.12 -5.48 -37.75
N ILE A 20 -13.25 -4.23 -38.14
CA ILE A 20 -12.83 -3.06 -37.35
C ILE A 20 -13.65 -2.95 -36.07
N GLN A 21 -14.97 -3.12 -36.13
CA GLN A 21 -15.84 -3.08 -34.96
C GLN A 21 -15.53 -4.20 -33.96
N ASP A 22 -15.27 -5.41 -34.42
CA ASP A 22 -14.86 -6.52 -33.56
C ASP A 22 -13.51 -6.25 -32.86
N GLY A 23 -12.52 -5.74 -33.59
CA GLY A 23 -11.24 -5.35 -33.02
C GLY A 23 -11.35 -4.28 -31.93
N ILE A 24 -12.22 -3.29 -32.13
CA ILE A 24 -12.48 -2.23 -31.14
C ILE A 24 -13.17 -2.81 -29.90
N LYS A 25 -14.14 -3.70 -30.05
CA LYS A 25 -14.83 -4.36 -28.93
C LYS A 25 -13.87 -5.20 -28.09
N GLU A 26 -12.96 -5.95 -28.72
CA GLU A 26 -11.96 -6.74 -28.00
C GLU A 26 -10.99 -5.86 -27.20
N LYS A 27 -10.52 -4.75 -27.75
CA LYS A 27 -9.67 -3.80 -27.05
C LYS A 27 -10.38 -3.20 -25.84
N LYS A 28 -11.65 -2.83 -25.96
CA LYS A 28 -12.47 -2.34 -24.87
C LYS A 28 -12.61 -3.37 -23.74
N ARG A 29 -12.91 -4.63 -24.09
CA ARG A 29 -13.02 -5.74 -23.11
C ARG A 29 -11.72 -5.97 -22.35
N ARG A 30 -10.59 -6.01 -23.04
CA ARG A 30 -9.27 -6.16 -22.42
C ARG A 30 -8.96 -5.02 -21.47
N LYS A 31 -9.22 -3.81 -21.89
CA LYS A 31 -9.00 -2.61 -21.06
C LYS A 31 -9.85 -2.64 -19.80
N GLN A 32 -11.13 -2.97 -19.89
CA GLN A 32 -12.03 -3.10 -18.75
C GLN A 32 -11.59 -4.22 -17.81
N PHE A 33 -11.15 -5.36 -18.35
CA PHE A 33 -10.65 -6.49 -17.58
C PHE A 33 -9.40 -6.12 -16.79
N ILE A 34 -8.43 -5.45 -17.42
CA ILE A 34 -7.20 -4.98 -16.79
C ILE A 34 -7.54 -3.96 -15.69
N GLU A 35 -8.44 -3.01 -15.94
CA GLU A 35 -8.87 -2.03 -14.96
C GLU A 35 -9.53 -2.70 -13.73
N GLN A 36 -10.36 -3.72 -13.94
CA GLN A 36 -10.98 -4.48 -12.85
C GLN A 36 -9.96 -5.24 -12.01
N ILE A 37 -8.96 -5.86 -12.65
CA ILE A 37 -7.87 -6.55 -11.95
C ILE A 37 -7.05 -5.56 -11.15
N ASP A 38 -6.68 -4.42 -11.72
CA ASP A 38 -5.91 -3.38 -11.04
C ASP A 38 -6.66 -2.82 -9.82
N GLN A 39 -7.96 -2.56 -9.95
CA GLN A 39 -8.79 -2.11 -8.84
C GLN A 39 -8.85 -3.15 -7.72
N LYS A 40 -9.05 -4.42 -8.07
CA LYS A 40 -9.12 -5.51 -7.09
C LYS A 40 -7.79 -5.69 -6.36
N GLN A 41 -6.66 -5.64 -7.07
CA GLN A 41 -5.33 -5.70 -6.47
C GLN A 41 -5.07 -4.50 -5.56
N ASN A 42 -5.47 -3.30 -5.97
CA ASN A 42 -5.33 -2.09 -5.15
C ASN A 42 -6.17 -2.17 -3.88
N GLU A 43 -7.39 -2.69 -3.94
CA GLU A 43 -8.24 -2.90 -2.78
C GLU A 43 -7.63 -3.92 -1.81
N GLU A 44 -7.12 -5.04 -2.33
CA GLU A 44 -6.45 -6.07 -1.52
C GLU A 44 -5.19 -5.52 -0.86
N LEU A 45 -4.36 -4.76 -1.58
CA LEU A 45 -3.18 -4.10 -1.04
C LEU A 45 -3.55 -3.09 0.04
N GLN A 46 -4.63 -2.35 -0.14
CA GLN A 46 -5.10 -1.39 0.85
C GLN A 46 -5.52 -2.08 2.16
N VAL A 47 -6.24 -3.19 2.06
CA VAL A 47 -6.62 -4.01 3.22
C VAL A 47 -5.39 -4.53 3.94
N LEU A 48 -4.39 -5.04 3.21
CA LEU A 48 -3.13 -5.52 3.78
C LEU A 48 -2.37 -4.40 4.47
N ARG A 49 -2.27 -3.23 3.86
CA ARG A 49 -1.61 -2.04 4.44
C ARG A 49 -2.28 -1.63 5.75
N GLU A 50 -3.58 -1.55 5.76
CA GLU A 50 -4.34 -1.21 6.97
C GLU A 50 -4.16 -2.26 8.07
N GLY A 51 -4.18 -3.55 7.70
CA GLY A 51 -3.93 -4.64 8.63
C GLY A 51 -2.53 -4.62 9.23
N ILE A 52 -1.50 -4.43 8.41
CA ILE A 52 -0.10 -4.33 8.87
C ILE A 52 0.07 -3.09 9.76
N LYS A 53 -0.48 -1.96 9.37
CA LYS A 53 -0.45 -0.72 10.16
C LYS A 53 -1.08 -0.94 11.54
N ALA A 54 -2.22 -1.60 11.61
CA ALA A 54 -2.89 -1.91 12.87
C ALA A 54 -2.07 -2.84 13.78
N LEU A 55 -1.47 -3.88 13.20
CA LEU A 55 -0.60 -4.81 13.94
C LEU A 55 0.65 -4.12 14.47
N LEU A 56 1.30 -3.30 13.65
CA LEU A 56 2.46 -2.52 14.06
C LEU A 56 2.11 -1.51 15.16
N HIS A 57 0.98 -0.84 15.03
CA HIS A 57 0.47 0.07 16.04
C HIS A 57 0.36 -0.62 17.39
N ASP A 58 -0.36 -1.73 17.44
CA ASP A 58 -0.56 -2.49 18.68
C ASP A 58 0.76 -2.99 19.27
N ARG A 59 1.64 -3.50 18.43
CA ARG A 59 2.93 -4.02 18.88
C ARG A 59 3.83 -2.94 19.45
N ILE A 60 3.92 -1.79 18.79
CA ILE A 60 4.72 -0.65 19.24
C ILE A 60 4.14 -0.11 20.54
N ILE A 61 2.84 0.09 20.62
CA ILE A 61 2.17 0.60 21.82
C ILE A 61 2.38 -0.33 23.02
N GLN A 62 2.20 -1.63 22.84
CA GLN A 62 2.42 -2.63 23.90
C GLN A 62 3.86 -2.60 24.43
N LYS A 63 4.85 -2.51 23.55
CA LYS A 63 6.25 -2.41 23.94
C LYS A 63 6.56 -1.10 24.65
N CYS A 64 6.03 0.02 24.17
CA CYS A 64 6.19 1.31 24.81
C CYS A 64 5.58 1.31 26.22
N GLU A 65 4.35 0.82 26.37
CA GLU A 65 3.67 0.70 27.66
C GLU A 65 4.46 -0.15 28.64
N TYR A 66 5.02 -1.25 28.18
CA TYR A 66 5.86 -2.12 29.00
C TYR A 66 7.07 -1.35 29.55
N HIS A 67 7.84 -0.67 28.70
CA HIS A 67 9.02 0.08 29.11
C HIS A 67 8.70 1.26 30.01
N ILE A 68 7.60 1.96 29.74
CA ILE A 68 7.13 3.05 30.59
C ILE A 68 6.75 2.52 31.97
N ARG A 69 6.06 1.39 32.04
CA ARG A 69 5.63 0.78 33.29
C ARG A 69 6.80 0.32 34.16
N ILE A 70 7.81 -0.31 33.57
CA ILE A 70 9.00 -0.74 34.31
C ILE A 70 10.02 0.38 34.52
N GLY A 71 9.89 1.50 33.81
CA GLY A 71 10.78 2.64 33.90
C GLY A 71 12.17 2.45 33.33
N LYS A 72 12.35 1.42 32.47
CA LYS A 72 13.66 1.06 31.89
C LYS A 72 13.54 0.75 30.41
N VAL A 73 14.51 1.19 29.64
CA VAL A 73 14.64 0.87 28.22
C VAL A 73 16.12 0.79 27.85
N SER A 74 16.53 -0.27 27.17
CA SER A 74 17.88 -0.43 26.65
C SER A 74 18.02 0.20 25.26
N ALA A 75 19.26 0.41 24.81
CA ALA A 75 19.54 0.86 23.46
C ALA A 75 19.03 -0.13 22.40
N VAL A 76 19.11 -1.44 22.67
CA VAL A 76 18.57 -2.48 21.79
C VAL A 76 17.05 -2.39 21.69
N ASP A 77 16.36 -2.17 22.81
CA ASP A 77 14.90 -2.01 22.83
C ASP A 77 14.46 -0.82 21.98
N ILE A 78 15.18 0.29 22.06
CA ILE A 78 14.92 1.48 21.25
C ILE A 78 15.13 1.19 19.75
N GLN A 79 16.19 0.48 19.40
CA GLN A 79 16.44 0.06 18.02
C GLN A 79 15.29 -0.80 17.47
N GLU A 80 14.80 -1.74 18.26
CA GLU A 80 13.65 -2.57 17.88
C GLU A 80 12.38 -1.74 17.66
N LEU A 81 12.11 -0.78 18.52
CA LEU A 81 10.98 0.13 18.39
C LEU A 81 11.11 0.98 17.13
N GLU A 82 12.28 1.53 16.86
CA GLU A 82 12.55 2.30 15.65
C GLU A 82 12.42 1.47 14.39
N TYR A 83 12.89 0.23 14.42
CA TYR A 83 12.76 -0.72 13.32
C TYR A 83 11.31 -0.98 12.95
N MET A 84 10.42 -1.13 13.94
CA MET A 84 8.99 -1.29 13.71
C MET A 84 8.31 0.01 13.28
N ASN A 85 8.79 1.16 13.77
CA ASN A 85 8.19 2.45 13.49
C ASN A 85 8.45 2.93 12.05
N GLU A 86 9.56 2.54 11.43
CA GLU A 86 9.86 2.91 10.04
C GLU A 86 8.75 2.49 9.06
N PRO A 87 8.39 1.19 8.96
CA PRO A 87 7.28 0.79 8.09
C PRO A 87 5.93 1.35 8.56
N TYR A 88 5.73 1.54 9.85
CA TYR A 88 4.51 2.13 10.40
C TYR A 88 4.30 3.57 9.89
N LYS A 89 5.35 4.39 9.90
CA LYS A 89 5.31 5.75 9.33
C LYS A 89 5.06 5.71 7.83
N ALA A 90 5.74 4.83 7.11
CA ALA A 90 5.59 4.67 5.65
C ALA A 90 4.15 4.32 5.27
N LEU A 91 3.44 3.60 6.12
CA LEU A 91 2.03 3.24 5.94
C LEU A 91 1.05 4.33 6.39
N GLY A 92 1.55 5.46 6.84
CA GLY A 92 0.71 6.58 7.30
C GLY A 92 0.27 6.47 8.76
N GLY A 93 1.12 5.93 9.61
CA GLY A 93 0.86 5.80 11.04
C GLY A 93 0.59 7.14 11.75
N ASN A 94 -0.21 7.10 12.80
CA ASN A 94 -0.67 8.31 13.49
C ASN A 94 0.27 8.79 14.62
N GLY A 95 -0.09 9.94 15.22
CA GLY A 95 0.71 10.61 16.25
C GLY A 95 0.75 9.92 17.61
N THR A 96 -0.14 8.97 17.92
CA THR A 96 -0.17 8.24 19.19
C THR A 96 1.13 7.48 19.43
N VAL A 97 1.61 6.75 18.41
CA VAL A 97 2.88 6.02 18.46
C VAL A 97 4.05 6.99 18.65
N LYS A 98 4.03 8.12 17.94
CA LYS A 98 5.07 9.16 18.10
C LYS A 98 5.15 9.68 19.53
N THR A 99 4.02 9.92 20.17
CA THR A 99 3.95 10.36 21.56
C THR A 99 4.51 9.30 22.52
N MET A 100 4.12 8.05 22.33
CA MET A 100 4.60 6.93 23.15
C MET A 100 6.10 6.69 23.00
N LEU A 101 6.62 6.75 21.77
CA LEU A 101 8.05 6.63 21.50
C LEU A 101 8.83 7.79 22.16
N SER A 102 8.30 8.99 22.13
CA SER A 102 8.89 10.15 22.80
C SER A 102 9.03 9.93 24.32
N GLU A 103 8.02 9.35 24.95
CA GLU A 103 8.07 9.01 26.37
C GLU A 103 9.15 7.93 26.68
N VAL A 104 9.29 6.92 25.81
CA VAL A 104 10.32 5.90 25.94
C VAL A 104 11.73 6.49 25.76
N HIS A 105 11.91 7.41 24.83
CA HIS A 105 13.19 8.13 24.63
C HIS A 105 13.59 8.97 25.86
N LYS A 106 12.63 9.54 26.55
CA LYS A 106 12.88 10.28 27.80
C LYS A 106 13.43 9.35 28.89
N LEU A 107 12.94 8.12 28.97
CA LEU A 107 13.46 7.11 29.91
C LEU A 107 14.94 6.80 29.65
N LYS A 108 15.34 6.67 28.41
CA LYS A 108 16.74 6.44 28.01
C LYS A 108 17.66 7.56 28.48
N LYS A 109 17.25 8.82 28.25
CA LYS A 109 18.03 9.98 28.67
C LYS A 109 18.19 10.08 30.20
N GLN A 110 17.18 9.70 30.96
CA GLN A 110 17.23 9.67 32.41
C GLN A 110 18.23 8.64 32.92
N ILE A 111 18.26 7.44 32.34
CA ILE A 111 19.19 6.38 32.68
C ILE A 111 20.64 6.79 32.38
N GLU A 112 20.88 7.38 31.20
CA GLU A 112 22.22 7.87 30.85
C GLU A 112 22.73 8.96 31.80
N SER A 113 21.86 9.83 32.31
CA SER A 113 22.23 10.87 33.25
C SER A 113 22.51 10.33 34.66
N GLU A 114 21.89 9.24 35.07
CA GLU A 114 22.15 8.58 36.36
C GLU A 114 23.47 7.81 36.33
N ASP A 115 23.88 7.23 35.21
CA ASP A 115 25.13 6.51 35.04
C ASP A 115 26.36 7.44 34.99
N GLU A 116 26.19 8.72 34.70
CA GLU A 116 27.27 9.72 34.70
C GLU A 116 27.58 10.31 36.09
N GLU A 117 26.72 10.12 37.06
CA GLU A 117 26.94 10.50 38.45
C GLU A 117 27.60 9.38 39.25
#